data_f4d47d14c234ac113e1986b9ded4f767
#
_entry.id   f4d47d14c234ac113e1986b9ded4f767
#
_cell.length_a   1.000
_cell.length_b   1.000
_cell.length_c   1.000
_cell.angle_alpha   90.00
_cell.angle_beta   90.00
_cell.angle_gamma   90.00
#
_symmetry.space_group_name_H-M   'P 1'
#
loop_
_entity.id
_entity.type
_entity.pdbx_description
1 polymer ?
#
loop_
_entity_poly.entity_id
_entity_poly.type
_entity_poly.pdbx_seq_one_letter_code
_entity_poly.pdbx_strand_id
1 'polypeptide(L)'
;MKIGVRAHDYGKHSIEGLASLLREEGYDGAQLALPKVFEEIDSYEDIRLSHIERIRRAFEKNRVEIPVMGCYMDLGNPDRSVREYAVETLKTCLLYAKEMGAGVVGTETAYPRLSREERAAWCPYMMDSLMRVMEEAQRIDMKLAIEPVYWHPLAYLETTLKTIRMVDDPAHLRLIFDASNLLEFPETTDQDAYWNQWLASVGTYIDVMHIKDYSLGKDRAYQPKQLGEGILRYAEISRWLHENKPDMYLLREEMNPASAGADIAFMRRM
;
A
#
# COMPACT_ATOMS: atom_id res chain seq x y z
N MET A 1 -5.43 2.87 -16.91
CA MET A 1 -5.07 2.87 -15.48
C MET A 1 -5.71 4.05 -14.79
N LYS A 2 -6.07 3.92 -13.51
CA LYS A 2 -6.58 5.00 -12.68
C LYS A 2 -5.42 5.60 -11.86
N ILE A 3 -5.39 6.91 -11.73
CA ILE A 3 -4.29 7.61 -11.06
C ILE A 3 -4.74 8.08 -9.68
N GLY A 4 -3.98 7.71 -8.67
CA GLY A 4 -4.24 8.12 -7.30
C GLY A 4 -2.97 8.52 -6.56
N VAL A 5 -3.13 8.80 -5.27
CA VAL A 5 -2.04 9.29 -4.42
C VAL A 5 -2.18 8.74 -3.00
N ARG A 6 -1.04 8.62 -2.31
CA ARG A 6 -0.99 8.47 -0.87
C ARG A 6 -1.31 9.83 -0.22
N ALA A 7 -2.54 9.98 0.26
CA ALA A 7 -3.08 11.28 0.62
C ALA A 7 -2.32 12.03 1.72
N HIS A 8 -1.64 11.33 2.64
CA HIS A 8 -0.88 12.01 3.70
C HIS A 8 0.41 12.72 3.23
N ASP A 9 0.80 12.57 1.97
CA ASP A 9 1.84 13.40 1.37
C ASP A 9 1.40 14.86 1.22
N TYR A 10 0.09 15.12 1.26
CA TYR A 10 -0.49 16.47 1.34
C TYR A 10 -0.63 17.01 2.76
N GLY A 11 -0.30 16.22 3.79
CA GLY A 11 -0.51 16.56 5.19
C GLY A 11 -1.94 16.29 5.69
N LYS A 12 -2.27 16.82 6.88
CA LYS A 12 -3.61 16.69 7.45
C LYS A 12 -4.56 17.77 6.93
N HIS A 13 -5.79 17.36 6.65
CA HIS A 13 -6.89 18.22 6.19
C HIS A 13 -8.21 17.85 6.88
N SER A 14 -9.21 18.72 6.78
CA SER A 14 -10.59 18.31 7.02
C SER A 14 -11.03 17.26 5.97
N ILE A 15 -12.00 16.42 6.31
CA ILE A 15 -12.48 15.36 5.43
C ILE A 15 -12.92 15.91 4.09
N GLU A 16 -13.74 16.95 4.09
CA GLU A 16 -14.28 17.58 2.89
C GLU A 16 -13.20 18.34 2.10
N GLY A 17 -12.27 18.98 2.81
CA GLY A 17 -11.16 19.74 2.22
C GLY A 17 -10.21 18.82 1.43
N LEU A 18 -9.85 17.66 1.99
CA LEU A 18 -9.00 16.69 1.31
C LEU A 18 -9.66 16.15 0.04
N ALA A 19 -10.93 15.75 0.12
CA ALA A 19 -11.65 15.23 -1.03
C ALA A 19 -11.75 16.23 -2.19
N SER A 20 -11.97 17.54 -1.87
CA SER A 20 -11.98 18.62 -2.87
C SER A 20 -10.60 18.82 -3.47
N LEU A 21 -9.56 18.94 -2.64
CA LEU A 21 -8.18 19.12 -3.06
C LEU A 21 -7.74 18.02 -4.04
N LEU A 22 -7.96 16.76 -3.70
CA LEU A 22 -7.54 15.64 -4.55
C LEU A 22 -8.27 15.63 -5.90
N ARG A 23 -9.53 16.04 -5.93
CA ARG A 23 -10.29 16.21 -7.16
C ARG A 23 -9.75 17.34 -8.02
N GLU A 24 -9.41 18.48 -7.42
CA GLU A 24 -8.85 19.65 -8.11
C GLU A 24 -7.48 19.36 -8.70
N GLU A 25 -6.65 18.58 -8.00
CA GLU A 25 -5.36 18.07 -8.50
C GLU A 25 -5.50 17.07 -9.66
N GLY A 26 -6.68 16.47 -9.85
CA GLY A 26 -6.97 15.56 -10.96
C GLY A 26 -6.73 14.07 -10.67
N TYR A 27 -6.74 13.67 -9.40
CA TYR A 27 -6.68 12.27 -9.00
C TYR A 27 -8.02 11.56 -9.16
N ASP A 28 -7.97 10.28 -9.57
CA ASP A 28 -9.13 9.40 -9.65
C ASP A 28 -9.41 8.74 -8.29
N GLY A 29 -8.39 8.62 -7.42
CA GLY A 29 -8.53 8.00 -6.11
C GLY A 29 -7.38 8.31 -5.16
N ALA A 30 -7.53 7.85 -3.91
CA ALA A 30 -6.53 8.06 -2.88
C ALA A 30 -6.41 6.89 -1.90
N GLN A 31 -5.19 6.65 -1.42
CA GLN A 31 -4.93 5.84 -0.23
C GLN A 31 -5.08 6.71 1.02
N LEU A 32 -5.90 6.27 1.96
CA LEU A 32 -6.20 6.98 3.18
C LEU A 32 -5.71 6.22 4.42
N ALA A 33 -4.65 6.68 5.06
CA ALA A 33 -4.29 6.30 6.42
C ALA A 33 -4.95 7.32 7.37
N LEU A 34 -6.15 7.02 7.88
CA LEU A 34 -7.06 7.99 8.48
C LEU A 34 -6.41 8.89 9.55
N PRO A 35 -5.60 8.36 10.50
CA PRO A 35 -4.92 9.20 11.49
C PRO A 35 -3.83 10.12 10.92
N LYS A 36 -3.36 9.85 9.70
CA LYS A 36 -2.32 10.63 9.04
C LYS A 36 -2.87 11.71 8.12
N VAL A 37 -4.13 11.58 7.68
CA VAL A 37 -4.72 12.46 6.66
C VAL A 37 -5.79 13.40 7.19
N PHE A 38 -6.46 13.08 8.31
CA PHE A 38 -7.55 13.89 8.83
C PHE A 38 -7.19 14.58 10.14
N GLU A 39 -7.51 15.90 10.23
CA GLU A 39 -7.26 16.74 11.41
C GLU A 39 -8.07 16.28 12.63
N GLU A 40 -9.22 15.66 12.39
CA GLU A 40 -10.19 15.24 13.42
C GLU A 40 -9.98 13.79 13.90
N ILE A 41 -8.93 13.09 13.39
CA ILE A 41 -8.59 11.71 13.75
C ILE A 41 -7.10 11.66 14.08
N ASP A 42 -6.76 11.43 15.36
CA ASP A 42 -5.38 11.36 15.80
C ASP A 42 -4.84 9.92 15.90
N SER A 43 -5.73 8.96 16.16
CA SER A 43 -5.38 7.55 16.28
C SER A 43 -6.47 6.64 15.69
N TYR A 44 -6.20 5.35 15.56
CA TYR A 44 -7.21 4.39 15.10
C TYR A 44 -8.36 4.23 16.10
N GLU A 45 -8.12 4.44 17.39
CA GLU A 45 -9.10 4.40 18.46
C GLU A 45 -10.10 5.58 18.42
N ASP A 46 -9.72 6.67 17.79
CA ASP A 46 -10.57 7.86 17.63
C ASP A 46 -11.56 7.74 16.48
N ILE A 47 -11.40 6.74 15.63
CA ILE A 47 -12.29 6.54 14.48
C ILE A 47 -13.70 6.19 14.97
N ARG A 48 -14.71 6.87 14.42
CA ARG A 48 -16.14 6.65 14.68
C ARG A 48 -16.86 6.38 13.37
N LEU A 49 -17.98 5.68 13.43
CA LEU A 49 -18.82 5.43 12.24
C LEU A 49 -19.25 6.74 11.56
N SER A 50 -19.45 7.81 12.33
CA SER A 50 -19.76 9.13 11.77
C SER A 50 -18.63 9.70 10.91
N HIS A 51 -17.36 9.44 11.26
CA HIS A 51 -16.21 9.79 10.41
C HIS A 51 -16.25 8.99 9.11
N ILE A 52 -16.49 7.71 9.19
CA ILE A 52 -16.54 6.80 8.03
C ILE A 52 -17.64 7.23 7.04
N GLU A 53 -18.85 7.53 7.54
CA GLU A 53 -19.95 8.05 6.72
C GLU A 53 -19.62 9.38 6.05
N ARG A 54 -18.98 10.32 6.79
CA ARG A 54 -18.56 11.61 6.23
C ARG A 54 -17.49 11.43 5.16
N ILE A 55 -16.48 10.58 5.39
CA ILE A 55 -15.44 10.28 4.41
C ILE A 55 -16.10 9.73 3.15
N ARG A 56 -16.92 8.69 3.27
CA ARG A 56 -17.63 8.10 2.13
C ARG A 56 -18.38 9.17 1.33
N ARG A 57 -19.22 9.98 1.98
CA ARG A 57 -20.02 11.02 1.31
C ARG A 57 -19.15 12.10 0.66
N ALA A 58 -18.09 12.54 1.32
CA ALA A 58 -17.20 13.57 0.79
C ALA A 58 -16.46 13.09 -0.47
N PHE A 59 -15.93 11.86 -0.43
CA PHE A 59 -15.20 11.27 -1.54
C PHE A 59 -16.13 10.91 -2.72
N GLU A 60 -17.32 10.33 -2.46
CA GLU A 60 -18.35 10.11 -3.48
C GLU A 60 -18.77 11.42 -4.17
N LYS A 61 -19.06 12.48 -3.41
CA LYS A 61 -19.43 13.80 -3.93
C LYS A 61 -18.37 14.38 -4.86
N ASN A 62 -17.11 14.19 -4.53
CA ASN A 62 -15.98 14.69 -5.32
C ASN A 62 -15.53 13.70 -6.41
N ARG A 63 -16.14 12.52 -6.51
CA ARG A 63 -15.79 11.47 -7.47
C ARG A 63 -14.30 11.08 -7.37
N VAL A 64 -13.80 10.97 -6.15
CA VAL A 64 -12.49 10.41 -5.81
C VAL A 64 -12.72 9.07 -5.14
N GLU A 65 -12.23 7.99 -5.71
CA GLU A 65 -12.38 6.65 -5.14
C GLU A 65 -11.36 6.42 -4.00
N ILE A 66 -11.61 5.41 -3.17
CA ILE A 66 -10.71 5.02 -2.09
C ILE A 66 -10.21 3.60 -2.38
N PRO A 67 -9.20 3.42 -3.27
CA PRO A 67 -8.68 2.09 -3.57
C PRO A 67 -8.06 1.41 -2.36
N VAL A 68 -7.46 2.16 -1.42
CA VAL A 68 -6.82 1.61 -0.23
C VAL A 68 -7.17 2.42 1.01
N MET A 69 -7.69 1.76 2.04
CA MET A 69 -7.61 2.24 3.42
C MET A 69 -6.31 1.72 4.03
N GLY A 70 -5.32 2.61 4.24
CA GLY A 70 -4.03 2.25 4.81
C GLY A 70 -4.11 2.06 6.32
N CYS A 71 -3.75 0.88 6.79
CA CYS A 71 -3.64 0.53 8.21
C CYS A 71 -2.35 -0.27 8.41
N TYR A 72 -1.23 0.44 8.51
CA TYR A 72 0.09 -0.16 8.59
C TYR A 72 0.37 -0.61 10.02
N MET A 73 0.59 -1.93 10.22
CA MET A 73 0.70 -2.56 11.53
C MET A 73 1.88 -3.53 11.61
N ASP A 74 2.42 -3.68 12.82
CA ASP A 74 3.57 -4.55 13.09
C ASP A 74 3.11 -5.99 13.39
N LEU A 75 2.71 -6.72 12.34
CA LEU A 75 2.17 -8.08 12.42
C LEU A 75 3.21 -9.12 12.83
N GLY A 76 4.49 -8.85 12.55
CA GLY A 76 5.58 -9.79 12.80
C GLY A 76 6.28 -9.59 14.15
N ASN A 77 5.92 -8.60 14.96
CA ASN A 77 6.62 -8.26 16.18
C ASN A 77 6.68 -9.47 17.16
N PRO A 78 7.85 -9.78 17.76
CA PRO A 78 7.94 -10.85 18.75
C PRO A 78 7.15 -10.56 20.02
N ASP A 79 6.89 -9.29 20.38
CA ASP A 79 6.01 -8.94 21.50
C ASP A 79 4.55 -9.24 21.14
N ARG A 80 3.95 -10.13 21.94
CA ARG A 80 2.58 -10.56 21.75
C ARG A 80 1.59 -9.39 21.88
N SER A 81 1.82 -8.46 22.78
CA SER A 81 0.89 -7.33 23.00
C SER A 81 0.83 -6.39 21.79
N VAL A 82 1.97 -6.18 21.12
CA VAL A 82 2.05 -5.42 19.87
C VAL A 82 1.27 -6.12 18.76
N ARG A 83 1.41 -7.45 18.64
CA ARG A 83 0.66 -8.22 17.63
C ARG A 83 -0.84 -8.25 17.90
N GLU A 84 -1.26 -8.42 19.15
CA GLU A 84 -2.69 -8.39 19.52
C GLU A 84 -3.31 -7.04 19.13
N TYR A 85 -2.65 -5.93 19.46
CA TYR A 85 -3.08 -4.60 19.04
C TYR A 85 -3.17 -4.49 17.52
N ALA A 86 -2.13 -4.94 16.80
CA ALA A 86 -2.08 -4.91 15.33
C ALA A 86 -3.25 -5.69 14.69
N VAL A 87 -3.51 -6.90 15.18
CA VAL A 87 -4.59 -7.76 14.68
C VAL A 87 -5.96 -7.14 14.92
N GLU A 88 -6.24 -6.68 16.14
CA GLU A 88 -7.55 -6.10 16.46
C GLU A 88 -7.80 -4.77 15.75
N THR A 89 -6.75 -3.95 15.58
CA THR A 89 -6.85 -2.70 14.79
C THR A 89 -7.15 -3.01 13.33
N LEU A 90 -6.45 -3.98 12.71
CA LEU A 90 -6.71 -4.36 11.32
C LEU A 90 -8.11 -4.94 11.13
N LYS A 91 -8.60 -5.79 12.04
CA LYS A 91 -9.98 -6.30 11.99
C LYS A 91 -11.01 -5.15 12.01
N THR A 92 -10.79 -4.16 12.87
CA THR A 92 -11.64 -2.98 12.94
C THR A 92 -11.56 -2.16 11.66
N CYS A 93 -10.35 -1.98 11.11
CA CYS A 93 -10.16 -1.27 9.84
C CYS A 93 -10.79 -1.98 8.65
N LEU A 94 -10.85 -3.32 8.63
CA LEU A 94 -11.58 -4.06 7.60
C LEU A 94 -13.07 -3.71 7.62
N LEU A 95 -13.69 -3.63 8.79
CA LEU A 95 -15.10 -3.20 8.92
C LEU A 95 -15.28 -1.76 8.42
N TYR A 96 -14.43 -0.84 8.85
CA TYR A 96 -14.50 0.55 8.42
C TYR A 96 -14.27 0.72 6.92
N ALA A 97 -13.33 -0.01 6.34
CA ALA A 97 -13.06 0.01 4.90
C ALA A 97 -14.30 -0.44 4.09
N LYS A 98 -14.97 -1.49 4.53
CA LYS A 98 -16.22 -1.97 3.91
C LYS A 98 -17.32 -0.90 3.96
N GLU A 99 -17.57 -0.30 5.11
CA GLU A 99 -18.57 0.77 5.28
C GLU A 99 -18.21 2.05 4.51
N MET A 100 -16.93 2.34 4.37
CA MET A 100 -16.42 3.49 3.62
C MET A 100 -16.48 3.28 2.10
N GLY A 101 -16.59 2.03 1.64
CA GLY A 101 -16.51 1.68 0.22
C GLY A 101 -15.08 1.65 -0.33
N ALA A 102 -14.09 1.40 0.53
CA ALA A 102 -12.70 1.22 0.09
C ALA A 102 -12.51 -0.11 -0.65
N GLY A 103 -11.56 -0.14 -1.58
CA GLY A 103 -11.25 -1.34 -2.37
C GLY A 103 -10.60 -2.45 -1.56
N VAL A 104 -9.59 -2.09 -0.74
CA VAL A 104 -8.84 -2.99 0.13
C VAL A 104 -8.40 -2.27 1.42
N VAL A 105 -8.10 -3.04 2.48
CA VAL A 105 -7.26 -2.55 3.58
C VAL A 105 -5.80 -2.87 3.24
N GLY A 106 -4.94 -1.86 3.23
CA GLY A 106 -3.50 -2.03 2.96
C GLY A 106 -2.69 -2.06 4.23
N THR A 107 -1.74 -3.00 4.35
CA THR A 107 -0.79 -3.09 5.47
C THR A 107 0.58 -3.59 5.02
N GLU A 108 1.60 -3.25 5.79
CA GLU A 108 2.91 -3.90 5.80
C GLU A 108 2.97 -4.97 6.90
N THR A 109 4.14 -5.57 7.13
CA THR A 109 4.29 -6.69 8.06
C THR A 109 5.20 -6.43 9.25
N ALA A 110 5.87 -5.29 9.27
CA ALA A 110 6.70 -4.81 10.38
C ALA A 110 6.90 -3.29 10.31
N TYR A 111 7.32 -2.67 11.43
CA TYR A 111 7.77 -1.27 11.44
C TYR A 111 9.29 -1.12 11.32
N PRO A 112 10.11 -1.90 12.08
CA PRO A 112 11.55 -1.70 12.04
C PRO A 112 12.17 -2.29 10.77
N ARG A 113 13.32 -1.74 10.40
CA ARG A 113 14.20 -2.39 9.43
C ARG A 113 14.89 -3.57 10.10
N LEU A 114 14.56 -4.77 9.65
CA LEU A 114 15.06 -6.02 10.20
C LEU A 114 16.26 -6.54 9.42
N SER A 115 17.22 -7.13 10.12
CA SER A 115 18.27 -7.96 9.53
C SER A 115 17.67 -9.22 8.89
N ARG A 116 18.45 -9.93 8.09
CA ARG A 116 17.98 -11.16 7.43
C ARG A 116 17.57 -12.23 8.44
N GLU A 117 18.32 -12.36 9.52
CA GLU A 117 18.05 -13.30 10.61
C GLU A 117 16.76 -12.94 11.35
N GLU A 118 16.56 -11.67 11.67
CA GLU A 118 15.34 -11.19 12.31
C GLU A 118 14.12 -11.38 11.41
N ARG A 119 14.21 -11.08 10.11
CA ARG A 119 13.12 -11.33 9.15
C ARG A 119 12.66 -12.79 9.19
N ALA A 120 13.62 -13.72 9.17
CA ALA A 120 13.31 -15.15 9.23
C ALA A 120 12.68 -15.54 10.59
N ALA A 121 13.19 -14.99 11.69
CA ALA A 121 12.68 -15.26 13.03
C ALA A 121 11.26 -14.67 13.25
N TRP A 122 10.92 -13.58 12.58
CA TRP A 122 9.61 -12.92 12.72
C TRP A 122 8.53 -13.52 11.81
N CYS A 123 8.91 -14.25 10.74
CA CYS A 123 7.94 -14.87 9.82
C CYS A 123 6.83 -15.70 10.51
N PRO A 124 7.11 -16.57 11.51
CA PRO A 124 6.06 -17.32 12.17
C PRO A 124 5.04 -16.44 12.90
N TYR A 125 5.50 -15.36 13.53
CA TYR A 125 4.62 -14.40 14.21
C TYR A 125 3.76 -13.61 13.22
N MET A 126 4.38 -13.16 12.11
CA MET A 126 3.64 -12.53 11.02
C MET A 126 2.55 -13.44 10.47
N MET A 127 2.86 -14.72 10.23
CA MET A 127 1.88 -15.67 9.70
C MET A 127 0.71 -15.93 10.66
N ASP A 128 0.99 -16.09 11.96
CA ASP A 128 -0.06 -16.24 12.99
C ASP A 128 -0.99 -15.03 12.98
N SER A 129 -0.42 -13.82 13.04
CA SER A 129 -1.19 -12.57 12.99
C SER A 129 -2.00 -12.41 11.70
N LEU A 130 -1.37 -12.69 10.55
CA LEU A 130 -2.02 -12.60 9.25
C LEU A 130 -3.22 -13.53 9.14
N MET A 131 -3.08 -14.80 9.55
CA MET A 131 -4.18 -15.77 9.50
C MET A 131 -5.39 -15.29 10.30
N ARG A 132 -5.16 -14.73 11.48
CA ARG A 132 -6.22 -14.18 12.34
C ARG A 132 -6.92 -12.97 11.73
N VAL A 133 -6.22 -12.13 10.99
CA VAL A 133 -6.82 -11.00 10.25
C VAL A 133 -7.59 -11.52 9.04
N MET A 134 -7.06 -12.54 8.34
CA MET A 134 -7.72 -13.16 7.20
C MET A 134 -9.04 -13.84 7.55
N GLU A 135 -9.15 -14.47 8.74
CA GLU A 135 -10.44 -15.00 9.24
C GLU A 135 -11.52 -13.92 9.27
N GLU A 136 -11.18 -12.72 9.72
CA GLU A 136 -12.11 -11.59 9.72
C GLU A 136 -12.39 -11.08 8.31
N ALA A 137 -11.37 -10.95 7.47
CA ALA A 137 -11.51 -10.53 6.07
C ALA A 137 -12.51 -11.43 5.32
N GLN A 138 -12.36 -12.75 5.46
CA GLN A 138 -13.29 -13.75 4.93
C GLN A 138 -14.71 -13.58 5.48
N ARG A 139 -14.83 -13.47 6.82
CA ARG A 139 -16.10 -13.39 7.51
C ARG A 139 -16.96 -12.23 7.04
N ILE A 140 -16.34 -11.09 6.74
CA ILE A 140 -17.05 -9.88 6.32
C ILE A 140 -17.00 -9.65 4.81
N ASP A 141 -16.37 -10.52 4.04
CA ASP A 141 -16.14 -10.36 2.60
C ASP A 141 -15.48 -9.00 2.26
N MET A 142 -14.26 -8.82 2.81
CA MET A 142 -13.42 -7.64 2.57
C MET A 142 -11.98 -8.08 2.26
N LYS A 143 -11.29 -7.34 1.40
CA LYS A 143 -9.93 -7.67 0.99
C LYS A 143 -8.89 -7.06 1.92
N LEU A 144 -7.86 -7.85 2.26
CA LEU A 144 -6.64 -7.39 2.89
C LEU A 144 -5.51 -7.45 1.85
N ALA A 145 -4.86 -6.33 1.59
CA ALA A 145 -3.70 -6.23 0.72
C ALA A 145 -2.42 -6.05 1.56
N ILE A 146 -1.52 -7.03 1.49
CA ILE A 146 -0.23 -6.94 2.17
C ILE A 146 0.83 -6.44 1.19
N GLU A 147 1.73 -5.60 1.68
CA GLU A 147 2.84 -5.05 0.90
C GLU A 147 4.15 -5.77 1.25
N PRO A 148 4.77 -6.48 0.30
CA PRO A 148 6.11 -7.02 0.49
C PRO A 148 7.16 -5.91 0.51
N VAL A 149 8.03 -5.93 1.53
CA VAL A 149 9.09 -4.93 1.74
C VAL A 149 10.38 -5.65 2.09
N TYR A 150 11.48 -5.38 1.39
CA TYR A 150 12.72 -6.19 1.49
C TYR A 150 13.35 -6.24 2.89
N TRP A 151 13.01 -5.30 3.78
CA TRP A 151 13.47 -5.31 5.17
C TRP A 151 12.40 -5.79 6.19
N HIS A 152 11.29 -6.34 5.75
CA HIS A 152 10.21 -6.92 6.57
C HIS A 152 10.22 -8.46 6.51
N PRO A 153 9.47 -9.16 7.37
CA PRO A 153 9.31 -10.62 7.27
C PRO A 153 8.81 -11.07 5.89
N LEU A 154 7.92 -10.31 5.26
CA LEU A 154 7.46 -10.53 3.90
C LEU A 154 8.39 -9.80 2.91
N ALA A 155 9.65 -10.27 2.79
CA ALA A 155 10.70 -9.56 2.07
C ALA A 155 10.84 -9.96 0.59
N TYR A 156 10.74 -11.25 0.29
CA TYR A 156 11.13 -11.79 -1.01
C TYR A 156 10.00 -12.54 -1.70
N LEU A 157 10.14 -12.72 -3.01
CA LEU A 157 9.17 -13.47 -3.81
C LEU A 157 8.88 -14.86 -3.24
N GLU A 158 9.90 -15.57 -2.77
CA GLU A 158 9.75 -16.91 -2.19
C GLU A 158 8.87 -16.87 -0.93
N THR A 159 9.13 -15.93 0.00
CA THR A 159 8.30 -15.76 1.20
C THR A 159 6.89 -15.33 0.86
N THR A 160 6.72 -14.44 -0.11
CA THR A 160 5.40 -14.01 -0.61
C THR A 160 4.61 -15.18 -1.18
N LEU A 161 5.22 -15.99 -2.05
CA LEU A 161 4.57 -17.18 -2.61
C LEU A 161 4.24 -18.24 -1.54
N LYS A 162 5.10 -18.40 -0.53
CA LYS A 162 4.82 -19.27 0.61
C LYS A 162 3.62 -18.76 1.41
N THR A 163 3.57 -17.46 1.69
CA THR A 163 2.45 -16.82 2.39
C THR A 163 1.14 -16.99 1.63
N ILE A 164 1.12 -16.73 0.33
CA ILE A 164 -0.05 -16.93 -0.53
C ILE A 164 -0.54 -18.37 -0.46
N ARG A 165 0.37 -19.36 -0.59
CA ARG A 165 -0.01 -20.78 -0.50
C ARG A 165 -0.53 -21.18 0.89
N MET A 166 -0.01 -20.60 1.96
CA MET A 166 -0.45 -20.93 3.33
C MET A 166 -1.80 -20.32 3.65
N VAL A 167 -2.08 -19.11 3.18
CA VAL A 167 -3.39 -18.46 3.36
C VAL A 167 -4.45 -19.12 2.46
N ASP A 168 -4.09 -19.47 1.24
CA ASP A 168 -4.93 -20.16 0.22
C ASP A 168 -6.31 -19.48 0.02
N ASP A 169 -6.33 -18.16 0.01
CA ASP A 169 -7.54 -17.37 -0.21
C ASP A 169 -7.31 -16.23 -1.22
N PRO A 170 -7.38 -16.53 -2.52
CA PRO A 170 -7.15 -15.51 -3.55
C PRO A 170 -8.28 -14.48 -3.66
N ALA A 171 -9.42 -14.71 -3.01
CA ALA A 171 -10.52 -13.74 -3.02
C ALA A 171 -10.24 -12.57 -2.07
N HIS A 172 -9.69 -12.84 -0.90
CA HIS A 172 -9.53 -11.83 0.15
C HIS A 172 -8.07 -11.43 0.39
N LEU A 173 -7.08 -12.33 0.19
CA LEU A 173 -5.66 -11.95 0.25
C LEU A 173 -5.21 -11.32 -1.07
N ARG A 174 -4.82 -10.05 -1.00
CA ARG A 174 -4.29 -9.29 -2.13
C ARG A 174 -2.89 -8.77 -1.82
N LEU A 175 -2.25 -8.18 -2.82
CA LEU A 175 -0.94 -7.55 -2.69
C LEU A 175 -1.01 -6.08 -3.12
N ILE A 176 -0.26 -5.24 -2.42
CA ILE A 176 0.22 -3.96 -2.92
C ILE A 176 1.61 -4.21 -3.50
N PHE A 177 1.84 -3.79 -4.73
CA PHE A 177 3.14 -3.92 -5.38
C PHE A 177 3.85 -2.57 -5.37
N ASP A 178 5.00 -2.51 -4.71
CA ASP A 178 5.87 -1.34 -4.68
C ASP A 178 7.29 -1.71 -5.14
N ALA A 179 7.65 -1.29 -6.34
CA ALA A 179 8.95 -1.60 -6.93
C ALA A 179 10.12 -1.08 -6.07
N SER A 180 9.97 0.07 -5.40
CA SER A 180 11.00 0.63 -4.53
C SER A 180 11.22 -0.24 -3.28
N ASN A 181 10.14 -0.71 -2.67
CA ASN A 181 10.17 -1.51 -1.45
C ASN A 181 10.59 -2.96 -1.67
N LEU A 182 10.58 -3.44 -2.91
CA LEU A 182 11.07 -4.77 -3.29
C LEU A 182 12.57 -4.80 -3.62
N LEU A 183 13.19 -3.65 -3.86
CA LEU A 183 14.52 -3.55 -4.46
C LEU A 183 15.62 -3.34 -3.41
N GLU A 184 16.19 -4.42 -2.87
CA GLU A 184 17.27 -4.37 -1.85
C GLU A 184 18.60 -3.87 -2.42
N PHE A 185 18.93 -4.25 -3.67
CA PHE A 185 20.22 -3.93 -4.32
C PHE A 185 20.03 -3.29 -5.70
N PRO A 186 19.59 -2.03 -5.76
CA PRO A 186 19.22 -1.39 -7.03
C PRO A 186 20.37 -1.26 -8.04
N GLU A 187 21.62 -1.16 -7.56
CA GLU A 187 22.79 -0.97 -8.42
C GLU A 187 23.22 -2.24 -9.18
N THR A 188 22.85 -3.41 -8.65
CA THR A 188 23.28 -4.71 -9.20
C THR A 188 22.15 -5.56 -9.74
N THR A 189 20.90 -5.17 -9.46
CA THR A 189 19.71 -5.91 -9.90
C THR A 189 19.35 -5.54 -11.34
N ASP A 190 19.21 -6.53 -12.21
CA ASP A 190 18.51 -6.35 -13.48
C ASP A 190 17.01 -6.14 -13.19
N GLN A 191 16.61 -4.87 -13.12
CA GLN A 191 15.26 -4.50 -12.72
C GLN A 191 14.20 -5.06 -13.69
N ASP A 192 14.48 -5.09 -14.98
CA ASP A 192 13.52 -5.57 -15.98
C ASP A 192 13.22 -7.07 -15.80
N ALA A 193 14.28 -7.88 -15.62
CA ALA A 193 14.14 -9.31 -15.33
C ALA A 193 13.46 -9.55 -13.96
N TYR A 194 13.79 -8.72 -12.96
CA TYR A 194 13.25 -8.82 -11.61
C TYR A 194 11.75 -8.51 -11.56
N TRP A 195 11.30 -7.43 -12.25
CA TRP A 195 9.87 -7.11 -12.34
C TRP A 195 9.10 -8.18 -13.11
N ASN A 196 9.65 -8.67 -14.22
CA ASN A 196 9.01 -9.75 -14.99
C ASN A 196 8.81 -11.00 -14.12
N GLN A 197 9.80 -11.38 -13.29
CA GLN A 197 9.68 -12.52 -12.39
C GLN A 197 8.57 -12.31 -11.33
N TRP A 198 8.53 -11.15 -10.68
CA TRP A 198 7.51 -10.83 -9.69
C TRP A 198 6.11 -10.82 -10.31
N LEU A 199 5.93 -10.08 -11.39
CA LEU A 199 4.63 -9.89 -12.05
C LEU A 199 4.09 -11.21 -12.64
N ALA A 200 4.94 -12.05 -13.21
CA ALA A 200 4.55 -13.38 -13.66
C ALA A 200 4.14 -14.30 -12.51
N SER A 201 4.75 -14.16 -11.34
CA SER A 201 4.51 -15.06 -10.20
C SER A 201 3.30 -14.67 -9.37
N VAL A 202 3.10 -13.36 -9.10
CA VAL A 202 2.07 -12.87 -8.16
C VAL A 202 1.12 -11.84 -8.76
N GLY A 203 1.24 -11.53 -10.03
CA GLY A 203 0.48 -10.45 -10.69
C GLY A 203 -1.05 -10.57 -10.54
N THR A 204 -1.59 -11.79 -10.49
CA THR A 204 -3.02 -12.02 -10.26
C THR A 204 -3.50 -11.55 -8.89
N TYR A 205 -2.61 -11.49 -7.89
CA TYR A 205 -2.90 -11.04 -6.53
C TYR A 205 -2.76 -9.54 -6.35
N ILE A 206 -2.09 -8.82 -7.24
CA ILE A 206 -1.85 -7.38 -7.12
C ILE A 206 -3.15 -6.63 -7.41
N ASP A 207 -3.66 -5.86 -6.45
CA ASP A 207 -4.85 -5.02 -6.62
C ASP A 207 -4.50 -3.53 -6.80
N VAL A 208 -3.32 -3.11 -6.33
CA VAL A 208 -2.85 -1.72 -6.36
C VAL A 208 -1.33 -1.71 -6.54
N MET A 209 -0.81 -0.71 -7.24
CA MET A 209 0.63 -0.42 -7.29
C MET A 209 0.95 0.92 -6.64
N HIS A 210 1.95 0.94 -5.77
CA HIS A 210 2.61 2.16 -5.34
C HIS A 210 3.67 2.57 -6.35
N ILE A 211 3.64 3.83 -6.73
CA ILE A 211 4.55 4.40 -7.72
C ILE A 211 5.34 5.53 -7.06
N LYS A 212 6.64 5.31 -6.91
CA LYS A 212 7.57 6.30 -6.39
C LYS A 212 8.91 6.19 -7.10
N ASP A 213 9.74 7.19 -6.98
CA ASP A 213 11.09 7.16 -7.54
C ASP A 213 12.08 7.76 -6.55
N TYR A 214 13.32 7.34 -6.63
CA TYR A 214 14.36 7.79 -5.74
C TYR A 214 15.73 7.71 -6.40
N SER A 215 16.70 8.43 -5.83
CA SER A 215 18.12 8.24 -6.09
C SER A 215 18.84 7.81 -4.82
N LEU A 216 20.02 7.25 -4.97
CA LEU A 216 20.94 7.00 -3.87
C LEU A 216 21.94 8.14 -3.79
N GLY A 217 21.93 8.87 -2.66
CA GLY A 217 22.92 9.88 -2.35
C GLY A 217 24.23 9.29 -1.85
N LYS A 218 25.09 10.12 -1.23
CA LYS A 218 26.27 9.66 -0.52
C LYS A 218 25.86 8.65 0.56
N ASP A 219 26.70 7.65 0.79
CA ASP A 219 26.46 6.57 1.75
C ASP A 219 25.16 5.78 1.51
N ARG A 220 24.71 5.74 0.25
CA ARG A 220 23.46 5.07 -0.17
C ARG A 220 22.21 5.62 0.51
N ALA A 221 22.25 6.86 0.97
CA ALA A 221 21.07 7.52 1.53
C ALA A 221 19.96 7.63 0.49
N TYR A 222 18.80 7.11 0.86
CA TYR A 222 17.58 7.20 0.05
C TYR A 222 17.13 8.66 -0.09
N GLN A 223 16.87 9.09 -1.32
CA GLN A 223 16.43 10.44 -1.65
C GLN A 223 15.22 10.36 -2.59
N PRO A 224 14.00 10.66 -2.12
CA PRO A 224 12.81 10.69 -2.98
C PRO A 224 13.02 11.62 -4.19
N LYS A 225 12.47 11.21 -5.33
CA LYS A 225 12.53 11.96 -6.61
C LYS A 225 11.15 12.08 -7.23
N GLN A 226 11.03 13.07 -8.10
CA GLN A 226 9.93 13.11 -9.06
C GLN A 226 10.01 11.87 -9.97
N LEU A 227 8.87 11.39 -10.43
CA LEU A 227 8.83 10.20 -11.28
C LEU A 227 9.61 10.40 -12.58
N GLY A 228 10.47 9.44 -12.88
CA GLY A 228 11.35 9.46 -14.04
C GLY A 228 12.68 10.19 -13.85
N GLU A 229 12.94 10.76 -12.67
CA GLU A 229 14.22 11.41 -12.33
C GLU A 229 15.11 10.54 -11.42
N GLY A 230 14.62 9.38 -11.01
CA GLY A 230 15.32 8.46 -10.13
C GLY A 230 15.91 7.26 -10.86
N ILE A 231 16.04 6.16 -10.13
CA ILE A 231 16.70 4.93 -10.60
C ILE A 231 15.73 3.80 -10.94
N LEU A 232 14.41 3.96 -10.66
CA LEU A 232 13.45 2.90 -10.93
C LEU A 232 13.09 2.83 -12.42
N ARG A 233 13.03 1.61 -12.94
CA ARG A 233 12.69 1.31 -14.32
C ARG A 233 11.26 0.78 -14.40
N TYR A 234 10.39 1.54 -15.04
CA TYR A 234 8.96 1.23 -15.10
C TYR A 234 8.49 0.61 -16.43
N ALA A 235 9.40 0.45 -17.42
CA ALA A 235 9.01 -0.01 -18.77
C ALA A 235 8.30 -1.37 -18.75
N GLU A 236 8.86 -2.36 -18.04
CA GLU A 236 8.29 -3.70 -17.95
C GLU A 236 7.00 -3.73 -17.10
N ILE A 237 6.96 -2.93 -16.01
CA ILE A 237 5.75 -2.75 -15.20
C ILE A 237 4.63 -2.14 -16.03
N SER A 238 4.92 -1.09 -16.79
CA SER A 238 3.98 -0.43 -17.69
C SER A 238 3.44 -1.37 -18.75
N ARG A 239 4.31 -2.12 -19.44
CA ARG A 239 3.90 -3.13 -20.41
C ARG A 239 2.95 -4.16 -19.80
N TRP A 240 3.33 -4.71 -18.64
CA TRP A 240 2.51 -5.70 -17.96
C TRP A 240 1.13 -5.15 -17.54
N LEU A 241 1.07 -3.91 -17.07
CA LEU A 241 -0.19 -3.24 -16.70
C LEU A 241 -1.14 -3.14 -17.89
N HIS A 242 -0.65 -2.67 -19.05
CA HIS A 242 -1.47 -2.59 -20.26
C HIS A 242 -2.00 -3.94 -20.72
N GLU A 243 -1.20 -4.99 -20.61
CA GLU A 243 -1.56 -6.33 -21.08
C GLU A 243 -2.51 -7.04 -20.11
N ASN A 244 -2.41 -6.80 -18.80
CA ASN A 244 -3.06 -7.64 -17.78
C ASN A 244 -4.07 -6.88 -16.90
N LYS A 245 -3.82 -5.61 -16.56
CA LYS A 245 -4.62 -4.85 -15.60
C LYS A 245 -4.74 -3.35 -15.97
N PRO A 246 -5.36 -3.01 -17.13
CA PRO A 246 -5.42 -1.64 -17.63
C PRO A 246 -6.20 -0.66 -16.73
N ASP A 247 -7.04 -1.17 -15.83
CA ASP A 247 -7.86 -0.36 -14.92
C ASP A 247 -7.31 -0.29 -13.48
N MET A 248 -6.08 -0.83 -13.24
CA MET A 248 -5.47 -0.82 -11.92
C MET A 248 -5.18 0.60 -11.43
N TYR A 249 -5.29 0.79 -10.11
CA TYR A 249 -4.83 2.01 -9.45
C TYR A 249 -3.32 2.06 -9.33
N LEU A 250 -2.75 3.17 -9.81
CA LEU A 250 -1.37 3.58 -9.56
C LEU A 250 -1.42 4.68 -8.50
N LEU A 251 -0.88 4.43 -7.32
CA LEU A 251 -0.87 5.38 -6.21
C LEU A 251 0.51 5.99 -6.05
N ARG A 252 0.63 7.29 -6.32
CA ARG A 252 1.88 8.04 -6.10
C ARG A 252 2.17 8.12 -4.61
N GLU A 253 3.39 7.79 -4.22
CA GLU A 253 3.90 7.90 -2.84
C GLU A 253 5.18 8.73 -2.75
N GLU A 254 5.43 9.29 -1.55
CA GLU A 254 6.63 10.08 -1.23
C GLU A 254 6.83 11.24 -2.21
N MET A 255 5.75 11.93 -2.51
CA MET A 255 5.74 13.04 -3.45
C MET A 255 5.85 14.40 -2.77
N ASN A 256 6.34 15.37 -3.52
CA ASN A 256 6.15 16.78 -3.20
C ASN A 256 4.85 17.25 -3.88
N PRO A 257 3.85 17.80 -3.18
CA PRO A 257 2.62 18.32 -3.79
C PRO A 257 2.87 19.28 -4.96
N ALA A 258 3.95 20.06 -4.94
CA ALA A 258 4.31 20.94 -6.04
C ALA A 258 4.66 20.22 -7.36
N SER A 259 4.97 18.92 -7.32
CA SER A 259 5.25 18.10 -8.51
C SER A 259 4.06 17.25 -8.98
N ALA A 260 2.89 17.37 -8.32
CA ALA A 260 1.72 16.51 -8.57
C ALA A 260 1.35 16.41 -10.05
N GLY A 261 1.25 17.54 -10.75
CA GLY A 261 0.90 17.57 -12.17
C GLY A 261 1.89 16.81 -13.07
N ALA A 262 3.18 16.89 -12.78
CA ALA A 262 4.21 16.16 -13.53
C ALA A 262 4.16 14.66 -13.24
N ASP A 263 3.97 14.26 -11.98
CA ASP A 263 3.84 12.87 -11.58
C ASP A 263 2.56 12.22 -12.15
N ILE A 264 1.42 12.93 -12.15
CA ILE A 264 0.18 12.49 -12.79
C ILE A 264 0.40 12.28 -14.30
N ALA A 265 1.06 13.24 -14.96
CA ALA A 265 1.38 13.14 -16.38
C ALA A 265 2.31 11.96 -16.69
N PHE A 266 3.26 11.65 -15.82
CA PHE A 266 4.11 10.46 -15.93
C PHE A 266 3.29 9.18 -15.83
N MET A 267 2.50 9.01 -14.77
CA MET A 267 1.68 7.81 -14.53
C MET A 267 0.64 7.56 -15.63
N ARG A 268 0.11 8.63 -16.25
CA ARG A 268 -0.82 8.49 -17.40
C ARG A 268 -0.15 7.98 -18.67
N ARG A 269 1.19 8.06 -18.77
CA ARG A 269 1.96 7.52 -19.91
C ARG A 269 2.49 6.11 -19.66
N MET A 270 2.47 5.65 -18.43
CA MET A 270 2.76 4.27 -18.09
C MET A 270 1.71 3.33 -18.69
#